data_ba7b02ee4557259db8a64d4832fc1c04
#
_entry.id   ba7b02ee4557259db8a64d4832fc1c04
#
_cell.length_a   1.000
_cell.length_b   1.000
_cell.length_c   1.000
_cell.angle_alpha   90.00
_cell.angle_beta   90.00
_cell.angle_gamma   90.00
#
_symmetry.space_group_name_H-M   'P 1'
#
loop_
_entity.id
_entity.type
_entity.pdbx_description
1 polymer ?
#
loop_
_entity_poly.entity_id
_entity_poly.type
_entity_poly.pdbx_seq_one_letter_code
_entity_poly.pdbx_strand_id
1 'polypeptide(L)'
;MLSARELRAYYKTRYGDVRAVDGVDFDVETGMALGVVGESGSGKSTLGMALTALVKPPLRVKGSVFFKGKDIYAMSLEELRAIRGIGLSLIPQFAMDALNPTARIKRLIEDLVNSHLDSVKFHPEDVIRKAQERALQIGLPKWVLDRYPVELSGGMRQRVAILLSTILDPEVLVADEPTSALDVVVQRLVIQYLQDLLKEGAIKSLIFITHDIATAYQIATHMAVMYAGQIVEMGPAESITMEPLHPYTRGLMSSIVEPGMNIKKVKLEGLTGEPPDLLNPPKGCRFYSRCKYRMDICKDHDPPEVNIGKVKVKCWLYAEKKTSEVKP
;
A
#
# COMPACT_ATOMS: atom_id res chain seq x y z
N MET A 1 -10.25 9.23 -7.76
CA MET A 1 -9.06 8.95 -8.59
C MET A 1 -8.89 7.45 -8.86
N LEU A 2 -8.73 6.63 -7.84
CA LEU A 2 -8.70 5.18 -7.91
C LEU A 2 -9.74 4.60 -6.94
N SER A 3 -10.47 3.56 -7.34
CA SER A 3 -11.42 2.90 -6.43
C SER A 3 -11.40 1.38 -6.63
N ALA A 4 -11.55 0.65 -5.53
CA ALA A 4 -11.71 -0.79 -5.51
C ALA A 4 -13.16 -1.13 -5.12
N ARG A 5 -13.76 -2.14 -5.78
CA ARG A 5 -15.11 -2.62 -5.49
C ARG A 5 -15.13 -4.14 -5.47
N GLU A 6 -15.55 -4.69 -4.33
CA GLU A 6 -15.60 -6.14 -4.08
C GLU A 6 -14.31 -6.84 -4.51
N LEU A 7 -13.16 -6.16 -4.33
CA LEU A 7 -11.87 -6.63 -4.85
C LEU A 7 -11.45 -7.89 -4.11
N ARG A 8 -11.22 -8.96 -4.87
CA ARG A 8 -10.70 -10.25 -4.40
C ARG A 8 -9.48 -10.63 -5.22
N ALA A 9 -8.42 -11.02 -4.53
CA ALA A 9 -7.21 -11.52 -5.17
C ALA A 9 -6.73 -12.77 -4.44
N TYR A 10 -6.80 -13.91 -5.15
CA TYR A 10 -6.57 -15.23 -4.59
C TYR A 10 -5.45 -15.95 -5.33
N TYR A 11 -4.56 -16.58 -4.58
CA TYR A 11 -3.56 -17.46 -5.17
C TYR A 11 -4.15 -18.87 -5.31
N LYS A 12 -4.24 -19.36 -6.55
CA LYS A 12 -4.67 -20.72 -6.81
C LYS A 12 -3.57 -21.70 -6.47
N THR A 13 -3.84 -22.60 -5.52
CA THR A 13 -2.95 -23.69 -5.13
C THR A 13 -3.59 -25.04 -5.41
N ARG A 14 -2.82 -26.12 -5.28
CA ARG A 14 -3.35 -27.51 -5.36
C ARG A 14 -4.30 -27.87 -4.20
N TYR A 15 -4.26 -27.10 -3.10
CA TYR A 15 -5.10 -27.34 -1.91
C TYR A 15 -6.34 -26.44 -1.86
N GLY A 16 -6.47 -25.47 -2.76
CA GLY A 16 -7.54 -24.47 -2.79
C GLY A 16 -7.04 -23.08 -3.08
N ASP A 17 -7.90 -22.10 -2.88
CA ASP A 17 -7.60 -20.69 -3.12
C ASP A 17 -7.18 -20.00 -1.82
N VAL A 18 -5.94 -19.49 -1.77
CA VAL A 18 -5.47 -18.63 -0.67
C VAL A 18 -6.04 -17.23 -0.87
N ARG A 19 -6.93 -16.79 0.03
CA ARG A 19 -7.72 -15.56 -0.07
C ARG A 19 -6.94 -14.35 0.44
N ALA A 20 -5.90 -13.94 -0.29
CA ALA A 20 -4.99 -12.90 0.13
C ALA A 20 -5.63 -11.49 0.20
N VAL A 21 -6.59 -11.20 -0.68
CA VAL A 21 -7.48 -10.02 -0.62
C VAL A 21 -8.89 -10.52 -0.82
N ASP A 22 -9.82 -10.22 0.07
CA ASP A 22 -11.15 -10.85 0.07
C ASP A 22 -12.27 -9.87 0.41
N GLY A 23 -12.86 -9.28 -0.64
CA GLY A 23 -13.98 -8.34 -0.54
C GLY A 23 -13.55 -6.99 0.03
N VAL A 24 -12.63 -6.32 -0.65
CA VAL A 24 -12.09 -5.02 -0.23
C VAL A 24 -12.72 -3.90 -1.06
N ASP A 25 -13.26 -2.89 -0.37
CA ASP A 25 -13.91 -1.71 -0.93
C ASP A 25 -13.30 -0.44 -0.37
N PHE A 26 -12.77 0.44 -1.23
CA PHE A 26 -12.31 1.77 -0.82
C PHE A 26 -12.13 2.70 -2.01
N ASP A 27 -12.00 3.99 -1.70
CA ASP A 27 -11.72 5.06 -2.63
C ASP A 27 -10.43 5.78 -2.26
N VAL A 28 -9.65 6.14 -3.27
CA VAL A 28 -8.48 7.03 -3.16
C VAL A 28 -8.74 8.27 -4.00
N GLU A 29 -8.86 9.40 -3.33
CA GLU A 29 -9.11 10.69 -3.95
C GLU A 29 -7.81 11.38 -4.36
N THR A 30 -7.92 12.38 -5.24
CA THR A 30 -6.78 13.25 -5.57
C THR A 30 -6.31 14.00 -4.32
N GLY A 31 -5.01 14.05 -4.09
CA GLY A 31 -4.40 14.63 -2.89
C GLY A 31 -4.32 13.67 -1.69
N MET A 32 -4.94 12.48 -1.78
CA MET A 32 -4.89 11.51 -0.70
C MET A 32 -3.58 10.72 -0.69
N ALA A 33 -2.97 10.60 0.49
CA ALA A 33 -1.98 9.59 0.81
C ALA A 33 -2.65 8.55 1.71
N LEU A 34 -2.90 7.35 1.17
CA LEU A 34 -3.49 6.22 1.90
C LEU A 34 -2.39 5.30 2.42
N GLY A 35 -2.20 5.26 3.74
CA GLY A 35 -1.35 4.25 4.39
C GLY A 35 -2.10 2.92 4.52
N VAL A 36 -1.57 1.85 3.96
CA VAL A 36 -2.10 0.49 4.14
C VAL A 36 -1.19 -0.26 5.09
N VAL A 37 -1.69 -0.55 6.29
CA VAL A 37 -0.92 -1.15 7.38
C VAL A 37 -1.51 -2.47 7.87
N GLY A 38 -0.70 -3.29 8.54
CA GLY A 38 -1.11 -4.57 9.11
C GLY A 38 0.04 -5.55 9.21
N GLU A 39 -0.17 -6.68 9.88
CA GLU A 39 0.84 -7.73 10.06
C GLU A 39 1.31 -8.31 8.71
N SER A 40 2.50 -8.92 8.72
CA SER A 40 2.99 -9.71 7.57
C SER A 40 1.97 -10.80 7.20
N GLY A 41 1.79 -11.05 5.90
CA GLY A 41 0.79 -12.03 5.43
C GLY A 41 -0.65 -11.53 5.43
N SER A 42 -0.96 -10.28 5.84
CA SER A 42 -2.33 -9.75 5.80
C SER A 42 -2.89 -9.48 4.39
N GLY A 43 -2.06 -9.56 3.34
CA GLY A 43 -2.47 -9.40 1.93
C GLY A 43 -2.12 -8.05 1.29
N LYS A 44 -1.40 -7.17 1.99
CA LYS A 44 -1.07 -5.80 1.54
C LYS A 44 -0.36 -5.75 0.18
N SER A 45 0.71 -6.53 0.00
CA SER A 45 1.44 -6.57 -1.28
C SER A 45 0.59 -7.11 -2.42
N THR A 46 -0.28 -8.10 -2.12
CA THR A 46 -1.25 -8.62 -3.09
C THR A 46 -2.27 -7.56 -3.49
N LEU A 47 -2.71 -6.75 -2.52
CA LEU A 47 -3.58 -5.58 -2.79
C LEU A 47 -2.87 -4.60 -3.73
N GLY A 48 -1.61 -4.23 -3.47
CA GLY A 48 -0.83 -3.34 -4.34
C GLY A 48 -0.71 -3.85 -5.78
N MET A 49 -0.42 -5.14 -5.96
CA MET A 49 -0.39 -5.77 -7.28
C MET A 49 -1.77 -5.77 -7.97
N ALA A 50 -2.83 -6.02 -7.23
CA ALA A 50 -4.19 -6.01 -7.77
C ALA A 50 -4.63 -4.59 -8.18
N LEU A 51 -4.29 -3.55 -7.42
CA LEU A 51 -4.62 -2.16 -7.73
C LEU A 51 -3.92 -1.61 -8.99
N THR A 52 -2.82 -2.23 -9.40
CA THR A 52 -2.04 -1.82 -10.58
C THR A 52 -2.16 -2.77 -11.75
N ALA A 53 -3.01 -3.80 -11.65
CA ALA A 53 -3.16 -4.89 -12.62
C ALA A 53 -1.82 -5.57 -12.98
N LEU A 54 -0.84 -5.57 -12.06
CA LEU A 54 0.44 -6.30 -12.19
C LEU A 54 0.28 -7.72 -11.64
N VAL A 55 -0.70 -8.44 -12.18
CA VAL A 55 -1.10 -9.77 -11.73
C VAL A 55 -0.51 -10.82 -12.64
N LYS A 56 0.15 -11.82 -12.05
CA LYS A 56 0.70 -12.99 -12.77
C LYS A 56 0.16 -14.28 -12.15
N PRO A 57 -0.07 -15.34 -12.95
CA PRO A 57 -0.39 -16.64 -12.39
C PRO A 57 0.62 -17.07 -11.32
N PRO A 58 0.18 -17.70 -10.21
CA PRO A 58 -1.15 -18.26 -9.95
C PRO A 58 -2.17 -17.28 -9.34
N LEU A 59 -1.86 -15.97 -9.23
CA LEU A 59 -2.77 -14.96 -8.69
C LEU A 59 -3.93 -14.69 -9.65
N ARG A 60 -5.16 -14.72 -9.13
CA ARG A 60 -6.40 -14.40 -9.84
C ARG A 60 -7.13 -13.28 -9.14
N VAL A 61 -7.64 -12.33 -9.91
CA VAL A 61 -8.40 -11.19 -9.38
C VAL A 61 -9.86 -11.28 -9.84
N LYS A 62 -10.77 -10.91 -8.94
CA LYS A 62 -12.20 -10.70 -9.16
C LYS A 62 -12.62 -9.39 -8.52
N GLY A 63 -13.80 -8.87 -8.89
CA GLY A 63 -14.22 -7.51 -8.54
C GLY A 63 -13.64 -6.52 -9.54
N SER A 64 -13.68 -5.23 -9.21
CA SER A 64 -13.29 -4.17 -10.12
C SER A 64 -12.33 -3.19 -9.46
N VAL A 65 -11.41 -2.66 -10.25
CA VAL A 65 -10.56 -1.52 -9.89
C VAL A 65 -10.75 -0.43 -10.93
N PHE A 66 -11.32 0.69 -10.52
CA PHE A 66 -11.57 1.81 -11.42
C PHE A 66 -10.46 2.86 -11.29
N PHE A 67 -9.81 3.15 -12.40
CA PHE A 67 -8.93 4.29 -12.53
C PHE A 67 -9.61 5.36 -13.40
N LYS A 68 -9.89 6.54 -12.82
CA LYS A 68 -10.66 7.61 -13.48
C LYS A 68 -11.99 7.14 -14.08
N GLY A 69 -12.69 6.26 -13.37
CA GLY A 69 -13.99 5.73 -13.77
C GLY A 69 -13.95 4.57 -14.78
N LYS A 70 -12.77 4.16 -15.27
CA LYS A 70 -12.60 3.00 -16.16
C LYS A 70 -12.08 1.81 -15.38
N ASP A 71 -12.72 0.65 -15.50
CA ASP A 71 -12.27 -0.60 -14.88
C ASP A 71 -10.99 -1.11 -15.58
N ILE A 72 -9.87 -1.14 -14.83
CA ILE A 72 -8.57 -1.56 -15.38
C ILE A 72 -8.55 -3.04 -15.77
N TYR A 73 -9.42 -3.88 -15.21
CA TYR A 73 -9.54 -5.30 -15.57
C TYR A 73 -10.38 -5.54 -16.82
N ALA A 74 -11.14 -4.54 -17.27
CA ALA A 74 -11.87 -4.56 -18.55
C ALA A 74 -11.05 -3.92 -19.70
N MET A 75 -9.90 -3.32 -19.42
CA MET A 75 -9.05 -2.70 -20.43
C MET A 75 -8.32 -3.74 -21.27
N SER A 76 -8.07 -3.39 -22.53
CA SER A 76 -7.15 -4.11 -23.39
C SER A 76 -5.71 -4.04 -22.89
N LEU A 77 -4.84 -4.93 -23.36
CA LEU A 77 -3.41 -4.86 -23.01
C LEU A 77 -2.74 -3.56 -23.47
N GLU A 78 -3.21 -2.99 -24.56
CA GLU A 78 -2.71 -1.72 -25.10
C GLU A 78 -3.12 -0.54 -24.19
N GLU A 79 -4.39 -0.47 -23.79
CA GLU A 79 -4.87 0.54 -22.83
C GLU A 79 -4.15 0.42 -21.49
N LEU A 80 -3.93 -0.80 -20.97
CA LEU A 80 -3.17 -1.03 -19.74
C LEU A 80 -1.70 -0.56 -19.88
N ARG A 81 -1.07 -0.80 -21.03
CA ARG A 81 0.30 -0.32 -21.29
C ARG A 81 0.36 1.20 -21.29
N ALA A 82 -0.62 1.85 -21.90
CA ALA A 82 -0.69 3.31 -21.97
C ALA A 82 -0.80 4.00 -20.60
N ILE A 83 -1.45 3.36 -19.61
CA ILE A 83 -1.60 3.94 -18.27
C ILE A 83 -0.50 3.51 -17.28
N ARG A 84 0.25 2.43 -17.55
CA ARG A 84 1.35 2.00 -16.68
C ARG A 84 2.49 3.02 -16.69
N GLY A 85 3.01 3.35 -15.52
CA GLY A 85 4.10 4.33 -15.36
C GLY A 85 3.66 5.79 -15.38
N ILE A 86 2.54 6.14 -16.04
CA ILE A 86 2.00 7.51 -16.13
C ILE A 86 0.71 7.65 -15.31
N GLY A 87 -0.25 6.76 -15.51
CA GLY A 87 -1.49 6.72 -14.74
C GLY A 87 -1.31 6.00 -13.41
N LEU A 88 -0.83 4.76 -13.50
CA LEU A 88 -0.60 3.86 -12.36
C LEU A 88 0.85 3.39 -12.36
N SER A 89 1.54 3.57 -11.23
CA SER A 89 2.90 3.06 -11.02
C SER A 89 2.98 2.27 -9.72
N LEU A 90 3.84 1.25 -9.68
CA LEU A 90 4.11 0.43 -8.52
C LEU A 90 5.61 0.45 -8.20
N ILE A 91 5.95 0.77 -6.96
CA ILE A 91 7.22 0.41 -6.35
C ILE A 91 6.97 -0.95 -5.68
N PRO A 92 7.43 -2.07 -6.24
CA PRO A 92 7.17 -3.39 -5.65
C PRO A 92 8.04 -3.64 -4.42
N GLN A 93 7.61 -4.56 -3.57
CA GLN A 93 8.46 -5.09 -2.52
C GLN A 93 9.73 -5.71 -3.13
N PHE A 94 10.90 -5.47 -2.55
CA PHE A 94 12.20 -5.85 -3.13
C PHE A 94 12.45 -5.26 -4.54
N ALA A 95 12.02 -4.02 -4.76
CA ALA A 95 12.15 -3.32 -6.04
C ALA A 95 13.58 -3.32 -6.60
N MET A 96 14.58 -3.44 -5.73
CA MET A 96 16.00 -3.55 -6.11
C MET A 96 16.32 -4.79 -6.98
N ASP A 97 15.53 -5.87 -6.88
CA ASP A 97 15.72 -7.10 -7.65
C ASP A 97 14.99 -7.06 -9.01
N ALA A 98 14.13 -6.06 -9.21
CA ALA A 98 13.41 -5.86 -10.46
C ALA A 98 14.24 -5.09 -11.53
N LEU A 99 15.39 -4.52 -11.14
CA LEU A 99 16.26 -3.79 -12.06
C LEU A 99 17.00 -4.74 -12.98
N ASN A 100 17.00 -4.46 -14.30
CA ASN A 100 17.80 -5.22 -15.26
C ASN A 100 19.31 -5.01 -14.95
N PRO A 101 20.04 -6.04 -14.51
CA PRO A 101 21.42 -5.90 -14.06
C PRO A 101 22.42 -5.58 -15.20
N THR A 102 22.02 -5.81 -16.46
CA THR A 102 22.88 -5.65 -17.64
C THR A 102 22.69 -4.33 -18.38
N ALA A 103 21.77 -3.48 -17.92
CA ALA A 103 21.53 -2.15 -18.49
C ALA A 103 21.96 -1.05 -17.51
N ARG A 104 22.59 0.03 -17.99
CA ARG A 104 22.87 1.22 -17.18
C ARG A 104 21.58 1.89 -16.76
N ILE A 105 21.57 2.54 -15.60
CA ILE A 105 20.38 3.23 -15.08
C ILE A 105 19.85 4.25 -16.09
N LYS A 106 20.72 5.04 -16.72
CA LYS A 106 20.33 5.97 -17.77
C LYS A 106 19.57 5.26 -18.91
N ARG A 107 20.04 4.09 -19.34
CA ARG A 107 19.39 3.31 -20.39
C ARG A 107 18.01 2.80 -19.95
N LEU A 108 17.85 2.40 -18.68
CA LEU A 108 16.54 2.00 -18.15
C LEU A 108 15.52 3.17 -18.19
N ILE A 109 15.98 4.39 -17.91
CA ILE A 109 15.15 5.60 -18.00
C ILE A 109 14.78 5.87 -19.47
N GLU A 110 15.75 5.80 -20.40
CA GLU A 110 15.51 5.99 -21.83
C GLU A 110 14.51 4.97 -22.38
N ASP A 111 14.65 3.69 -22.03
CA ASP A 111 13.74 2.62 -22.44
C ASP A 111 12.32 2.84 -21.87
N LEU A 112 12.21 3.31 -20.62
CA LEU A 112 10.94 3.64 -19.99
C LEU A 112 10.26 4.81 -20.74
N VAL A 113 10.99 5.89 -21.07
CA VAL A 113 10.47 7.03 -21.84
C VAL A 113 10.05 6.59 -23.24
N ASN A 114 10.90 5.83 -23.92
CA ASN A 114 10.64 5.35 -25.28
C ASN A 114 9.40 4.45 -25.36
N SER A 115 9.12 3.69 -24.29
CA SER A 115 7.89 2.88 -24.24
C SER A 115 6.59 3.69 -24.11
N HIS A 116 6.70 5.01 -23.89
CA HIS A 116 5.57 5.92 -23.67
C HIS A 116 5.57 7.16 -24.59
N LEU A 117 6.42 7.18 -25.64
CA LEU A 117 6.56 8.35 -26.53
C LEU A 117 5.24 8.80 -27.16
N ASP A 118 4.32 7.87 -27.44
CA ASP A 118 3.00 8.19 -28.00
C ASP A 118 2.06 8.84 -26.98
N SER A 119 2.35 8.67 -25.70
CA SER A 119 1.50 9.13 -24.58
C SER A 119 2.05 10.35 -23.85
N VAL A 120 3.34 10.65 -24.01
CA VAL A 120 4.05 11.69 -23.23
C VAL A 120 4.92 12.54 -24.14
N LYS A 121 4.70 13.86 -24.09
CA LYS A 121 5.50 14.87 -24.82
C LYS A 121 6.79 15.21 -24.05
N PHE A 122 7.61 14.22 -23.69
CA PHE A 122 8.90 14.47 -23.05
C PHE A 122 10.05 14.24 -24.04
N HIS A 123 10.98 15.20 -24.11
CA HIS A 123 12.26 14.94 -24.74
C HIS A 123 13.12 14.08 -23.80
N PRO A 124 13.77 13.01 -24.28
CA PRO A 124 14.61 12.13 -23.44
C PRO A 124 15.65 12.88 -22.59
N GLU A 125 16.23 13.95 -23.14
CA GLU A 125 17.21 14.80 -22.43
C GLU A 125 16.62 15.51 -21.20
N ASP A 126 15.38 15.99 -21.28
CA ASP A 126 14.69 16.63 -20.16
C ASP A 126 14.40 15.62 -19.04
N VAL A 127 14.04 14.38 -19.40
CA VAL A 127 13.81 13.31 -18.42
C VAL A 127 15.12 12.90 -17.74
N ILE A 128 16.23 12.85 -18.45
CA ILE A 128 17.54 12.57 -17.85
C ILE A 128 17.96 13.69 -16.89
N ARG A 129 17.76 14.96 -17.25
CA ARG A 129 18.00 16.09 -16.34
C ARG A 129 17.13 16.00 -15.08
N LYS A 130 15.85 15.74 -15.23
CA LYS A 130 14.90 15.49 -14.12
C LYS A 130 15.35 14.31 -13.25
N ALA A 131 15.84 13.24 -13.86
CA ALA A 131 16.34 12.07 -13.14
C ALA A 131 17.59 12.41 -12.29
N GLN A 132 18.49 13.27 -12.80
CA GLN A 132 19.65 13.74 -12.02
C GLN A 132 19.22 14.58 -10.80
N GLU A 133 18.22 15.46 -10.97
CA GLU A 133 17.69 16.27 -9.89
C GLU A 133 17.01 15.41 -8.82
N ARG A 134 16.13 14.50 -9.23
CA ARG A 134 15.42 13.57 -8.32
C ARG A 134 16.36 12.58 -7.64
N ALA A 135 17.40 12.14 -8.33
CA ALA A 135 18.43 11.31 -7.71
C ALA A 135 19.06 12.01 -6.50
N LEU A 136 19.39 13.30 -6.63
CA LEU A 136 19.92 14.10 -5.51
C LEU A 136 18.93 14.22 -4.36
N GLN A 137 17.65 14.42 -4.64
CA GLN A 137 16.59 14.53 -3.62
C GLN A 137 16.49 13.28 -2.74
N ILE A 138 16.72 12.09 -3.35
CA ILE A 138 16.71 10.82 -2.60
C ILE A 138 18.12 10.38 -2.16
N GLY A 139 19.07 11.31 -2.11
CA GLY A 139 20.43 11.06 -1.62
C GLY A 139 21.29 10.16 -2.51
N LEU A 140 21.01 10.11 -3.82
CA LEU A 140 21.85 9.45 -4.81
C LEU A 140 22.73 10.47 -5.53
N PRO A 141 24.01 10.17 -5.76
CA PRO A 141 24.88 11.06 -6.53
C PRO A 141 24.54 11.01 -8.02
N LYS A 142 24.79 12.10 -8.77
CA LYS A 142 24.47 12.19 -10.21
C LYS A 142 25.09 11.09 -11.06
N TRP A 143 26.29 10.64 -10.71
CA TRP A 143 26.98 9.58 -11.44
C TRP A 143 26.26 8.23 -11.40
N VAL A 144 25.25 8.05 -10.51
CA VAL A 144 24.49 6.79 -10.41
C VAL A 144 23.83 6.42 -11.73
N LEU A 145 23.42 7.40 -12.54
CA LEU A 145 22.76 7.15 -13.82
C LEU A 145 23.65 6.44 -14.85
N ASP A 146 24.97 6.58 -14.73
CA ASP A 146 25.95 5.96 -15.62
C ASP A 146 26.41 4.58 -15.15
N ARG A 147 25.88 4.09 -14.01
CA ARG A 147 26.22 2.80 -13.41
C ARG A 147 25.25 1.71 -13.80
N TYR A 148 25.72 0.47 -13.66
CA TYR A 148 24.85 -0.72 -13.71
C TYR A 148 24.30 -1.01 -12.31
N PRO A 149 23.09 -1.60 -12.20
CA PRO A 149 22.53 -1.98 -10.89
C PRO A 149 23.47 -2.85 -10.05
N VAL A 150 24.25 -3.73 -10.66
CA VAL A 150 25.19 -4.61 -9.95
C VAL A 150 26.35 -3.87 -9.27
N GLU A 151 26.66 -2.65 -9.71
CA GLU A 151 27.71 -1.80 -9.11
C GLU A 151 27.20 -1.03 -7.88
N LEU A 152 25.91 -1.07 -7.59
CA LEU A 152 25.24 -0.30 -6.54
C LEU A 152 24.97 -1.15 -5.29
N SER A 153 25.04 -0.53 -4.11
CA SER A 153 24.56 -1.16 -2.88
C SER A 153 23.06 -1.44 -2.93
N GLY A 154 22.55 -2.35 -2.07
CA GLY A 154 21.13 -2.66 -1.98
C GLY A 154 20.26 -1.42 -1.77
N GLY A 155 20.63 -0.55 -0.83
CA GLY A 155 19.91 0.70 -0.59
C GLY A 155 19.99 1.71 -1.74
N MET A 156 21.08 1.73 -2.52
CA MET A 156 21.15 2.55 -3.74
C MET A 156 20.21 1.98 -4.82
N ARG A 157 20.20 0.65 -5.02
CA ARG A 157 19.29 0.00 -5.97
C ARG A 157 17.83 0.25 -5.62
N GLN A 158 17.47 0.17 -4.33
CA GLN A 158 16.12 0.49 -3.86
C GLN A 158 15.71 1.92 -4.23
N ARG A 159 16.59 2.91 -3.99
CA ARG A 159 16.34 4.31 -4.36
C ARG A 159 16.28 4.53 -5.86
N VAL A 160 17.09 3.82 -6.65
CA VAL A 160 16.99 3.85 -8.12
C VAL A 160 15.65 3.30 -8.59
N ALA A 161 15.14 2.22 -7.99
CA ALA A 161 13.82 1.70 -8.33
C ALA A 161 12.70 2.69 -7.98
N ILE A 162 12.81 3.42 -6.85
CA ILE A 162 11.90 4.52 -6.50
C ILE A 162 11.97 5.63 -7.55
N LEU A 163 13.18 6.05 -7.97
CA LEU A 163 13.39 7.03 -9.02
C LEU A 163 12.69 6.62 -10.32
N LEU A 164 12.92 5.39 -10.80
CA LEU A 164 12.30 4.87 -12.02
C LEU A 164 10.77 4.81 -11.94
N SER A 165 10.23 4.42 -10.79
CA SER A 165 8.77 4.34 -10.59
C SER A 165 8.09 5.71 -10.54
N THR A 166 8.83 6.79 -10.28
CA THR A 166 8.31 8.14 -10.13
C THR A 166 8.68 9.09 -11.26
N ILE A 167 9.61 8.72 -12.14
CA ILE A 167 10.21 9.65 -13.11
C ILE A 167 9.22 10.21 -14.14
N LEU A 168 8.16 9.45 -14.47
CA LEU A 168 7.11 9.85 -15.41
C LEU A 168 5.93 10.56 -14.74
N ASP A 169 6.04 10.97 -13.46
CA ASP A 169 4.98 11.62 -12.69
C ASP A 169 3.65 10.85 -12.71
N PRO A 170 3.61 9.63 -12.17
CA PRO A 170 2.40 8.82 -12.19
C PRO A 170 1.28 9.51 -11.42
N GLU A 171 0.04 9.43 -11.93
CA GLU A 171 -1.09 10.00 -11.23
C GLU A 171 -1.38 9.29 -9.91
N VAL A 172 -1.28 7.96 -9.88
CA VAL A 172 -1.37 7.15 -8.65
C VAL A 172 -0.10 6.33 -8.50
N LEU A 173 0.59 6.53 -7.40
CA LEU A 173 1.74 5.72 -7.02
C LEU A 173 1.33 4.74 -5.92
N VAL A 174 1.56 3.46 -6.15
CA VAL A 174 1.49 2.42 -5.11
C VAL A 174 2.92 2.09 -4.69
N ALA A 175 3.25 2.25 -3.42
CA ALA A 175 4.57 1.99 -2.89
C ALA A 175 4.50 0.87 -1.85
N ASP A 176 4.98 -0.32 -2.22
CA ASP A 176 4.96 -1.50 -1.36
C ASP A 176 6.29 -1.66 -0.64
N GLU A 177 6.29 -1.40 0.66
CA GLU A 177 7.46 -1.45 1.53
C GLU A 177 8.69 -0.67 0.98
N PRO A 178 8.53 0.58 0.49
CA PRO A 178 9.60 1.27 -0.25
C PRO A 178 10.84 1.56 0.60
N THR A 179 10.71 1.52 1.92
CA THR A 179 11.77 1.88 2.89
C THR A 179 12.36 0.71 3.65
N SER A 180 11.88 -0.52 3.45
CA SER A 180 12.24 -1.70 4.28
C SER A 180 13.71 -2.10 4.24
N ALA A 181 14.45 -1.74 3.17
CA ALA A 181 15.87 -2.07 3.00
C ALA A 181 16.80 -0.87 3.25
N LEU A 182 16.31 0.20 3.89
CA LEU A 182 17.03 1.46 4.07
C LEU A 182 17.30 1.73 5.57
N ASP A 183 18.41 2.38 5.84
CA ASP A 183 18.65 2.93 7.18
C ASP A 183 17.73 4.12 7.50
N VAL A 184 17.59 4.47 8.77
CA VAL A 184 16.63 5.47 9.26
C VAL A 184 16.80 6.85 8.61
N VAL A 185 18.03 7.26 8.31
CA VAL A 185 18.32 8.56 7.69
C VAL A 185 17.81 8.57 6.24
N VAL A 186 18.12 7.51 5.50
CA VAL A 186 17.69 7.35 4.11
C VAL A 186 16.18 7.11 4.00
N GLN A 187 15.57 6.39 4.96
CA GLN A 187 14.10 6.26 5.04
C GLN A 187 13.44 7.64 5.10
N ARG A 188 13.94 8.54 5.96
CA ARG A 188 13.41 9.91 6.06
C ARG A 188 13.51 10.67 4.74
N LEU A 189 14.64 10.56 4.03
CA LEU A 189 14.79 11.20 2.71
C LEU A 189 13.77 10.69 1.70
N VAL A 190 13.54 9.38 1.67
CA VAL A 190 12.54 8.78 0.75
C VAL A 190 11.12 9.22 1.12
N ILE A 191 10.77 9.24 2.40
CA ILE A 191 9.45 9.70 2.84
C ILE A 191 9.25 11.17 2.45
N GLN A 192 10.23 12.04 2.74
CA GLN A 192 10.18 13.44 2.37
C GLN A 192 10.03 13.62 0.85
N TYR A 193 10.81 12.91 0.07
CA TYR A 193 10.71 12.92 -1.39
C TYR A 193 9.31 12.56 -1.89
N LEU A 194 8.70 11.50 -1.37
CA LEU A 194 7.34 11.09 -1.76
C LEU A 194 6.29 12.14 -1.34
N GLN A 195 6.47 12.77 -0.17
CA GLN A 195 5.62 13.87 0.29
C GLN A 195 5.75 15.10 -0.62
N ASP A 196 6.96 15.43 -1.04
CA ASP A 196 7.23 16.57 -1.92
C ASP A 196 6.60 16.35 -3.30
N LEU A 197 6.75 15.14 -3.88
CA LEU A 197 6.07 14.78 -5.14
C LEU A 197 4.55 14.92 -5.05
N LEU A 198 3.95 14.58 -3.92
CA LEU A 198 2.51 14.72 -3.70
C LEU A 198 2.10 16.20 -3.56
N LYS A 199 2.87 17.00 -2.80
CA LYS A 199 2.64 18.44 -2.59
C LYS A 199 2.79 19.23 -3.88
N GLU A 200 3.80 18.89 -4.69
CA GLU A 200 4.07 19.52 -5.99
C GLU A 200 3.08 19.10 -7.08
N GLY A 201 2.26 18.07 -6.81
CA GLY A 201 1.30 17.51 -7.76
C GLY A 201 1.95 16.64 -8.85
N ALA A 202 3.24 16.30 -8.70
CA ALA A 202 3.93 15.37 -9.58
C ALA A 202 3.32 13.96 -9.49
N ILE A 203 2.88 13.55 -8.31
CA ILE A 203 1.92 12.46 -8.11
C ILE A 203 0.63 13.02 -7.54
N LYS A 204 -0.52 12.50 -7.99
CA LYS A 204 -1.82 13.00 -7.52
C LYS A 204 -2.36 12.24 -6.32
N SER A 205 -1.96 10.99 -6.16
CA SER A 205 -2.36 10.17 -5.01
C SER A 205 -1.29 9.12 -4.72
N LEU A 206 -1.15 8.78 -3.46
CA LEU A 206 -0.18 7.80 -2.98
C LEU A 206 -0.91 6.70 -2.19
N ILE A 207 -0.59 5.44 -2.47
CA ILE A 207 -0.93 4.30 -1.60
C ILE A 207 0.39 3.78 -1.04
N PHE A 208 0.61 3.97 0.25
CA PHE A 208 1.85 3.62 0.94
C PHE A 208 1.62 2.38 1.80
N ILE A 209 2.15 1.25 1.36
CA ILE A 209 2.00 -0.05 2.02
C ILE A 209 3.21 -0.27 2.90
N THR A 210 2.98 -0.56 4.19
CA THR A 210 4.04 -0.91 5.14
C THR A 210 3.49 -1.71 6.32
N HIS A 211 4.37 -2.41 7.02
CA HIS A 211 4.07 -3.01 8.33
C HIS A 211 4.40 -2.05 9.48
N ASP A 212 5.15 -0.98 9.23
CA ASP A 212 5.50 0.04 10.22
C ASP A 212 4.48 1.19 10.21
N ILE A 213 3.63 1.21 11.24
CA ILE A 213 2.56 2.19 11.38
C ILE A 213 3.12 3.59 11.63
N ALA A 214 4.23 3.70 12.37
CA ALA A 214 4.84 5.00 12.64
C ALA A 214 5.36 5.64 11.35
N THR A 215 5.94 4.84 10.45
CA THR A 215 6.33 5.28 9.11
C THR A 215 5.11 5.66 8.26
N ALA A 216 4.04 4.86 8.29
CA ALA A 216 2.80 5.18 7.56
C ALA A 216 2.19 6.50 8.05
N TYR A 217 2.14 6.74 9.36
CA TYR A 217 1.57 7.94 9.95
C TYR A 217 2.30 9.23 9.53
N GLN A 218 3.61 9.14 9.25
CA GLN A 218 4.39 10.31 8.80
C GLN A 218 3.94 10.83 7.42
N ILE A 219 3.40 9.97 6.56
CA ILE A 219 3.08 10.34 5.17
C ILE A 219 1.59 10.28 4.86
N ALA A 220 0.83 9.46 5.58
CA ALA A 220 -0.56 9.18 5.27
C ALA A 220 -1.51 10.28 5.77
N THR A 221 -2.46 10.69 4.93
CA THR A 221 -3.64 11.48 5.33
C THR A 221 -4.77 10.57 5.83
N HIS A 222 -4.85 9.36 5.29
CA HIS A 222 -5.81 8.32 5.67
C HIS A 222 -5.07 6.99 5.85
N MET A 223 -5.62 6.12 6.68
CA MET A 223 -5.08 4.78 6.89
C MET A 223 -6.15 3.72 6.69
N ALA A 224 -5.75 2.60 6.08
CA ALA A 224 -6.52 1.36 6.00
C ALA A 224 -5.75 0.26 6.73
N VAL A 225 -6.36 -0.31 7.74
CA VAL A 225 -5.78 -1.41 8.53
C VAL A 225 -6.24 -2.72 7.95
N MET A 226 -5.29 -3.52 7.46
CA MET A 226 -5.56 -4.78 6.79
C MET A 226 -5.22 -5.97 7.69
N TYR A 227 -6.16 -6.88 7.85
CA TYR A 227 -6.00 -8.12 8.60
C TYR A 227 -6.56 -9.31 7.83
N ALA A 228 -5.74 -10.34 7.66
CA ALA A 228 -6.14 -11.60 7.06
C ALA A 228 -6.96 -11.45 5.75
N GLY A 229 -6.53 -10.58 4.85
CA GLY A 229 -7.15 -10.36 3.54
C GLY A 229 -8.31 -9.36 3.52
N GLN A 230 -8.68 -8.75 4.63
CA GLN A 230 -9.78 -7.77 4.71
C GLN A 230 -9.29 -6.45 5.28
N ILE A 231 -9.92 -5.32 4.87
CA ILE A 231 -9.78 -4.05 5.58
C ILE A 231 -10.73 -4.10 6.78
N VAL A 232 -10.17 -4.01 7.98
CA VAL A 232 -10.93 -4.07 9.24
C VAL A 232 -11.24 -2.70 9.79
N GLU A 233 -10.46 -1.70 9.42
CA GLU A 233 -10.67 -0.31 9.82
C GLU A 233 -10.05 0.63 8.79
N MET A 234 -10.74 1.74 8.47
CA MET A 234 -10.24 2.76 7.53
C MET A 234 -10.79 4.14 7.91
N GLY A 235 -9.95 5.16 7.85
CA GLY A 235 -10.34 6.54 8.14
C GLY A 235 -9.16 7.51 8.12
N PRO A 236 -9.33 8.76 8.61
CA PRO A 236 -8.25 9.71 8.77
C PRO A 236 -7.13 9.10 9.61
N ALA A 237 -5.87 9.33 9.20
CA ALA A 237 -4.71 8.72 9.87
C ALA A 237 -4.65 9.02 11.37
N GLU A 238 -4.97 10.25 11.75
CA GLU A 238 -5.04 10.66 13.16
C GLU A 238 -6.08 9.85 13.96
N SER A 239 -7.30 9.68 13.42
CA SER A 239 -8.36 8.90 14.08
C SER A 239 -7.96 7.43 14.27
N ILE A 240 -7.38 6.81 13.23
CA ILE A 240 -6.93 5.42 13.29
C ILE A 240 -5.80 5.23 14.31
N THR A 241 -4.92 6.23 14.46
CA THR A 241 -3.76 6.14 15.36
C THR A 241 -4.12 6.47 16.80
N MET A 242 -4.89 7.54 17.02
CA MET A 242 -5.18 8.06 18.36
C MET A 242 -6.40 7.38 19.01
N GLU A 243 -7.44 7.07 18.23
CA GLU A 243 -8.70 6.51 18.70
C GLU A 243 -9.13 5.28 17.89
N PRO A 244 -8.29 4.23 17.81
CA PRO A 244 -8.60 3.04 17.02
C PRO A 244 -9.87 2.35 17.54
N LEU A 245 -10.76 1.98 16.64
CA LEU A 245 -12.02 1.34 16.96
C LEU A 245 -11.89 -0.19 16.98
N HIS A 246 -11.31 -0.77 15.92
CA HIS A 246 -11.21 -2.23 15.82
C HIS A 246 -10.23 -2.80 16.86
N PRO A 247 -10.57 -3.89 17.59
CA PRO A 247 -9.69 -4.49 18.58
C PRO A 247 -8.30 -4.90 18.05
N TYR A 248 -8.19 -5.28 16.78
CA TYR A 248 -6.92 -5.55 16.12
C TYR A 248 -6.08 -4.27 16.00
N THR A 249 -6.69 -3.17 15.52
CA THR A 249 -6.01 -1.87 15.39
C THR A 249 -5.52 -1.37 16.74
N ARG A 250 -6.33 -1.50 17.80
CA ARG A 250 -5.93 -1.18 19.18
C ARG A 250 -4.70 -1.96 19.60
N GLY A 251 -4.68 -3.28 19.31
CA GLY A 251 -3.54 -4.12 19.63
C GLY A 251 -2.29 -3.76 18.84
N LEU A 252 -2.42 -3.37 17.56
CA LEU A 252 -1.31 -2.85 16.77
C LEU A 252 -0.75 -1.54 17.34
N MET A 253 -1.63 -0.58 17.68
CA MET A 253 -1.22 0.72 18.24
C MET A 253 -0.55 0.56 19.60
N SER A 254 -1.05 -0.33 20.46
CA SER A 254 -0.45 -0.59 21.77
C SER A 254 0.94 -1.26 21.71
N SER A 255 1.35 -1.74 20.54
CA SER A 255 2.68 -2.31 20.31
C SER A 255 3.72 -1.26 19.91
N ILE A 256 3.29 -0.01 19.62
CA ILE A 256 4.19 1.08 19.26
C ILE A 256 4.77 1.68 20.54
N VAL A 257 6.10 1.70 20.63
CA VAL A 257 6.82 2.36 21.72
C VAL A 257 6.99 3.82 21.34
N GLU A 258 6.34 4.73 22.09
CA GLU A 258 6.59 6.16 21.90
C GLU A 258 7.99 6.56 22.45
N PRO A 259 8.72 7.43 21.74
CA PRO A 259 9.98 7.97 22.25
C PRO A 259 9.75 8.66 23.60
N GLY A 260 10.43 8.19 24.66
CA GLY A 260 10.28 8.72 26.03
C GLY A 260 9.36 7.91 26.94
N MET A 261 8.64 6.90 26.44
CA MET A 261 7.92 5.96 27.28
C MET A 261 8.84 5.19 28.24
N ASN A 262 8.50 5.19 29.51
CA ASN A 262 9.20 4.34 30.48
C ASN A 262 8.73 2.91 30.34
N ILE A 263 9.46 2.11 29.54
CA ILE A 263 9.16 0.70 29.23
C ILE A 263 8.96 -0.17 30.48
N LYS A 264 9.56 0.22 31.60
CA LYS A 264 9.37 -0.49 32.89
C LYS A 264 8.00 -0.24 33.53
N LYS A 265 7.29 0.83 33.15
CA LYS A 265 5.97 1.20 33.69
C LYS A 265 4.80 0.87 32.77
N VAL A 266 5.06 0.70 31.48
CA VAL A 266 4.03 0.41 30.47
C VAL A 266 4.12 -1.08 30.11
N LYS A 267 3.09 -1.84 30.46
CA LYS A 267 2.93 -3.21 29.98
C LYS A 267 2.52 -3.16 28.51
N LEU A 268 3.49 -3.32 27.60
CA LEU A 268 3.20 -3.46 26.18
C LEU A 268 2.37 -4.76 26.00
N GLU A 269 1.10 -4.60 25.75
CA GLU A 269 0.23 -5.73 25.42
C GLU A 269 0.22 -5.94 23.91
N GLY A 270 1.22 -6.69 23.44
CA GLY A 270 1.25 -7.11 22.03
C GLY A 270 0.08 -8.05 21.68
N LEU A 271 -0.20 -8.14 20.38
CA LEU A 271 -1.17 -9.11 19.86
C LEU A 271 -0.65 -10.53 20.09
N THR A 272 -1.43 -11.35 20.81
CA THR A 272 -1.11 -12.76 21.06
C THR A 272 -1.72 -13.66 19.98
N GLY A 273 -1.09 -14.82 19.73
CA GLY A 273 -1.54 -15.82 18.76
C GLY A 273 -1.17 -15.43 17.31
N GLU A 274 -1.45 -16.35 16.40
CA GLU A 274 -1.13 -16.21 14.96
C GLU A 274 -2.36 -15.79 14.15
N PRO A 275 -2.18 -15.08 13.01
CA PRO A 275 -3.24 -14.85 12.05
C PRO A 275 -3.83 -16.16 11.53
N PRO A 276 -5.11 -16.18 11.11
CA PRO A 276 -5.71 -17.38 10.54
C PRO A 276 -5.10 -17.74 9.18
N ASP A 277 -5.16 -19.02 8.85
CA ASP A 277 -4.81 -19.49 7.51
C ASP A 277 -5.78 -18.92 6.47
N LEU A 278 -5.22 -18.30 5.43
CA LEU A 278 -5.99 -17.70 4.31
C LEU A 278 -6.51 -18.71 3.30
N LEU A 279 -6.06 -19.98 3.37
CA LEU A 279 -6.62 -21.07 2.59
C LEU A 279 -8.02 -21.44 3.08
N ASN A 280 -8.18 -21.50 4.42
CA ASN A 280 -9.45 -21.81 5.09
C ASN A 280 -9.77 -20.76 6.15
N PRO A 281 -10.02 -19.49 5.77
CA PRO A 281 -10.28 -18.46 6.76
C PRO A 281 -11.58 -18.74 7.53
N PRO A 282 -11.71 -18.29 8.78
CA PRO A 282 -12.93 -18.43 9.57
C PRO A 282 -14.16 -17.91 8.79
N LYS A 283 -15.31 -18.54 8.98
CA LYS A 283 -16.59 -18.08 8.39
C LYS A 283 -17.06 -16.74 8.95
N GLY A 284 -16.81 -16.52 10.24
CA GLY A 284 -17.12 -15.29 10.93
C GLY A 284 -15.93 -14.31 10.93
N CYS A 285 -15.85 -13.50 11.98
CA CYS A 285 -14.78 -12.52 12.14
C CYS A 285 -13.39 -13.19 12.11
N ARG A 286 -12.55 -12.77 11.20
CA ARG A 286 -11.19 -13.34 11.03
C ARG A 286 -10.29 -13.11 12.24
N PHE A 287 -10.58 -12.06 13.03
CA PHE A 287 -9.84 -11.76 14.26
C PHE A 287 -10.41 -12.49 15.50
N TYR A 288 -11.48 -13.29 15.38
CA TYR A 288 -12.18 -13.94 16.50
C TYR A 288 -11.25 -14.66 17.49
N SER A 289 -10.33 -15.48 17.01
CA SER A 289 -9.44 -16.29 17.86
C SER A 289 -8.51 -15.46 18.76
N ARG A 290 -8.16 -14.26 18.32
CA ARG A 290 -7.22 -13.33 18.98
C ARG A 290 -7.92 -12.17 19.68
N CYS A 291 -9.24 -12.01 19.48
CA CYS A 291 -9.99 -10.87 19.98
C CYS A 291 -10.33 -11.04 21.47
N LYS A 292 -9.91 -10.08 22.30
CA LYS A 292 -10.27 -10.02 23.72
C LYS A 292 -11.74 -9.66 23.96
N TYR A 293 -12.40 -9.05 22.95
CA TYR A 293 -13.79 -8.57 22.99
C TYR A 293 -14.74 -9.45 22.15
N ARG A 294 -14.33 -10.71 21.88
CA ARG A 294 -15.11 -11.61 21.04
C ARG A 294 -16.48 -11.92 21.66
N MET A 295 -17.49 -11.96 20.79
CA MET A 295 -18.86 -12.36 21.11
C MET A 295 -19.21 -13.64 20.32
N ASP A 296 -20.24 -14.36 20.70
CA ASP A 296 -20.65 -15.61 20.04
C ASP A 296 -20.95 -15.40 18.55
N ILE A 297 -21.60 -14.29 18.20
CA ILE A 297 -21.91 -13.92 16.82
C ILE A 297 -20.64 -13.82 15.95
N CYS A 298 -19.52 -13.38 16.52
CA CYS A 298 -18.26 -13.24 15.78
C CYS A 298 -17.70 -14.56 15.27
N LYS A 299 -18.11 -15.70 15.84
CA LYS A 299 -17.63 -17.02 15.46
C LYS A 299 -18.11 -17.46 14.09
N ASP A 300 -19.40 -17.21 13.82
CA ASP A 300 -20.09 -17.78 12.66
C ASP A 300 -20.51 -16.75 11.61
N HIS A 301 -20.50 -15.45 11.95
CA HIS A 301 -20.93 -14.38 11.07
C HIS A 301 -19.83 -13.34 10.85
N ASP A 302 -19.55 -13.04 9.56
CA ASP A 302 -18.61 -11.98 9.18
C ASP A 302 -19.18 -10.61 9.61
N PRO A 303 -18.40 -9.76 10.29
CA PRO A 303 -18.90 -8.48 10.78
C PRO A 303 -19.31 -7.54 9.63
N PRO A 304 -20.39 -6.77 9.79
CA PRO A 304 -20.70 -5.72 8.84
C PRO A 304 -19.71 -4.56 8.96
N GLU A 305 -19.53 -3.82 7.86
CA GLU A 305 -18.87 -2.52 7.88
C GLU A 305 -19.82 -1.46 8.45
N VAL A 306 -19.36 -0.71 9.44
CA VAL A 306 -20.12 0.34 10.11
C VAL A 306 -19.34 1.65 10.06
N ASN A 307 -20.02 2.75 9.75
CA ASN A 307 -19.45 4.09 9.80
C ASN A 307 -19.62 4.69 11.20
N ILE A 308 -18.52 5.04 11.85
CA ILE A 308 -18.49 5.76 13.12
C ILE A 308 -17.77 7.10 12.87
N GLY A 309 -18.53 8.16 12.73
CA GLY A 309 -17.99 9.45 12.27
C GLY A 309 -17.33 9.32 10.90
N LYS A 310 -16.03 9.62 10.82
CA LYS A 310 -15.23 9.52 9.60
C LYS A 310 -14.49 8.18 9.45
N VAL A 311 -14.68 7.25 10.38
CA VAL A 311 -14.02 5.95 10.39
C VAL A 311 -15.00 4.86 9.98
N LYS A 312 -14.58 4.01 9.05
CA LYS A 312 -15.24 2.76 8.70
C LYS A 312 -14.61 1.65 9.51
N VAL A 313 -15.41 0.84 10.19
CA VAL A 313 -14.93 -0.29 10.99
C VAL A 313 -15.74 -1.54 10.74
N LYS A 314 -15.07 -2.67 10.52
CA LYS A 314 -15.68 -3.98 10.29
C LYS A 314 -15.68 -4.77 11.60
N CYS A 315 -16.63 -4.48 12.50
CA CYS A 315 -16.69 -5.08 13.83
C CYS A 315 -18.09 -5.10 14.43
N TRP A 316 -18.51 -6.24 14.99
CA TRP A 316 -19.80 -6.42 15.66
C TRP A 316 -20.01 -5.52 16.89
N LEU A 317 -18.95 -5.10 17.58
CA LEU A 317 -19.03 -4.17 18.71
C LEU A 317 -19.74 -2.84 18.37
N TYR A 318 -19.80 -2.50 17.09
CA TYR A 318 -20.40 -1.25 16.62
C TYR A 318 -21.68 -1.46 15.79
N ALA A 319 -22.02 -2.70 15.44
CA ALA A 319 -23.19 -2.99 14.63
C ALA A 319 -24.51 -2.68 15.35
N GLU A 320 -24.56 -2.88 16.67
CA GLU A 320 -25.75 -2.66 17.48
C GLU A 320 -26.02 -1.17 17.79
N LYS A 321 -25.00 -0.31 17.71
CA LYS A 321 -25.15 1.13 17.97
C LYS A 321 -26.01 1.85 16.92
N LYS A 322 -26.12 1.32 15.71
CA LYS A 322 -27.00 1.87 14.65
C LYS A 322 -28.50 1.75 14.96
N THR A 323 -28.90 0.82 15.82
CA THR A 323 -30.31 0.59 16.16
C THR A 323 -30.84 1.51 17.27
N SER A 324 -29.95 2.18 18.03
CA SER A 324 -30.35 3.05 19.15
C SER A 324 -30.42 4.54 18.79
N GLU A 325 -29.83 4.96 17.64
CA GLU A 325 -29.91 6.37 17.18
C GLU A 325 -31.09 6.65 16.23
N VAL A 326 -31.90 5.63 15.90
CA VAL A 326 -33.13 5.79 15.11
C VAL A 326 -34.31 5.40 16.01
N LYS A 327 -34.63 6.23 16.98
CA LYS A 327 -35.99 6.31 17.55
C LYS A 327 -36.41 7.77 17.55
N PRO A 328 -37.67 8.03 17.08
CA PRO A 328 -38.17 9.33 16.73
C PRO A 328 -38.29 10.26 17.93
#